data_26dbdbe7736e7272b9e62de2f506d89b
#
_entry.id   26dbdbe7736e7272b9e62de2f506d89b
#
_cell.length_a   1.000
_cell.length_b   1.000
_cell.length_c   1.000
_cell.angle_alpha   90.00
_cell.angle_beta   90.00
_cell.angle_gamma   90.00
#
_symmetry.space_group_name_H-M   'P 1'
#
loop_
_entity.id
_entity.type
_entity.pdbx_description
1 polymer ?
#
loop_
_entity_poly.entity_id
_entity_poly.type
_entity_poly.pdbx_seq_one_letter_code
_entity_poly.pdbx_strand_id
1 'polypeptide(L)'
;RRVLFRSQGTRWFFNNDDLMKHTADYHLMVNMASVRCDGLESADFADNYNFYPTDGMTLFQRRGDEYFRIMGGWDVTASPGVTAREGMDRLVPVTNWRGYCSRHNFAAGAADGGDYAAGGYIFEKMYGPDKENPDYKGGHPKKNELLYGFKAYKGYFILGDYLVALGAGVTNLEPEQEGNIRTTLDQTARTSPVYLLEKGRKKPLPMGVTTLDARQLKNAWIVQEGQFAYRALPDYQSDLHVACENRPADWARMNEQNRQRKDLPAEVPVLRLWTDHGRTPVADTYGYAVYLGQGEPARKLPFEVLRNDTLVQAVCSADRIVIGAVFYPEAPALEAKGLKLEVSAPCALVLRETEEACFVTVADACMDASLKEIALKWNGRDIRIALPQGMYSGKPVTVRIDR
;
A
#
# COMPACT_ATOMS: atom_id res chain seq x y z
N ARG A 1 -31.11 2.70 19.16
CA ARG A 1 -30.49 3.94 18.61
C ARG A 1 -29.24 3.52 17.85
N ARG A 2 -29.30 3.48 16.51
CA ARG A 2 -28.12 3.34 15.66
C ARG A 2 -27.34 4.66 15.76
N VAL A 3 -26.23 4.65 16.45
CA VAL A 3 -25.21 5.69 16.29
C VAL A 3 -24.53 5.37 14.98
N LEU A 4 -25.01 6.01 13.92
CA LEU A 4 -24.35 5.99 12.62
C LEU A 4 -23.12 6.88 12.73
N PHE A 5 -21.97 6.30 13.06
CA PHE A 5 -20.69 6.94 12.78
C PHE A 5 -20.51 6.94 11.26
N ARG A 6 -21.12 7.90 10.60
CA ARG A 6 -20.86 8.20 9.20
C ARG A 6 -19.63 9.09 9.10
N SER A 7 -18.48 8.55 9.42
CA SER A 7 -17.24 9.26 9.15
C SER A 7 -16.71 8.83 7.78
N GLN A 8 -17.30 9.37 6.72
CA GLN A 8 -16.73 9.25 5.38
C GLN A 8 -15.45 10.09 5.28
N GLY A 9 -14.58 9.77 4.32
CA GLY A 9 -13.35 10.47 4.03
C GLY A 9 -12.09 9.70 4.37
N THR A 10 -10.97 10.38 4.20
CA THR A 10 -9.62 9.84 4.45
C THR A 10 -9.21 10.02 5.92
N ARG A 11 -8.43 9.07 6.44
CA ARG A 11 -7.87 9.10 7.81
C ARG A 11 -6.51 8.49 7.87
N TRP A 12 -5.68 9.06 8.71
CA TRP A 12 -4.42 8.49 9.14
C TRP A 12 -4.48 8.10 10.61
N PHE A 13 -4.29 6.83 10.89
CA PHE A 13 -4.20 6.29 12.26
C PHE A 13 -2.72 6.19 12.63
N PHE A 14 -2.17 7.28 13.10
CA PHE A 14 -0.75 7.50 13.30
C PHE A 14 -0.09 6.55 14.32
N ASN A 15 -0.86 5.97 15.23
CA ASN A 15 -0.35 4.99 16.18
C ASN A 15 -0.28 3.55 15.62
N ASN A 16 -0.91 3.33 14.46
CA ASN A 16 -1.02 2.00 13.83
C ASN A 16 -0.35 1.97 12.45
N ASP A 17 0.13 3.10 11.96
CA ASP A 17 0.64 3.29 10.60
C ASP A 17 -0.39 2.90 9.51
N ASP A 18 -1.69 3.17 9.76
CA ASP A 18 -2.80 2.85 8.86
C ASP A 18 -3.34 4.08 8.13
N LEU A 19 -3.37 4.01 6.80
CA LEU A 19 -4.06 4.99 5.96
C LEU A 19 -5.36 4.38 5.43
N MET A 20 -6.47 5.09 5.62
CA MET A 20 -7.80 4.58 5.27
C MET A 20 -8.60 5.62 4.49
N LYS A 21 -9.50 5.14 3.63
CA LYS A 21 -10.62 5.90 3.10
C LYS A 21 -11.90 5.09 3.21
N HIS A 22 -12.94 5.71 3.76
CA HIS A 22 -14.27 5.14 3.84
C HIS A 22 -15.26 6.02 3.09
N THR A 23 -16.10 5.40 2.28
CA THR A 23 -17.20 6.06 1.54
C THR A 23 -18.49 5.26 1.73
N ALA A 24 -19.58 5.69 1.10
CA ALA A 24 -20.81 4.90 1.07
C ALA A 24 -20.67 3.61 0.23
N ASP A 25 -19.74 3.60 -0.72
CA ASP A 25 -19.63 2.57 -1.76
C ASP A 25 -18.45 1.62 -1.56
N TYR A 26 -17.41 2.05 -0.82
CA TYR A 26 -16.21 1.23 -0.61
C TYR A 26 -15.46 1.62 0.65
N HIS A 27 -14.63 0.68 1.07
CA HIS A 27 -13.60 0.88 2.08
C HIS A 27 -12.22 0.57 1.47
N LEU A 28 -11.26 1.42 1.72
CA LEU A 28 -9.86 1.27 1.40
C LEU A 28 -9.04 1.33 2.69
N MET A 29 -8.12 0.39 2.86
CA MET A 29 -7.13 0.38 3.92
C MET A 29 -5.75 0.13 3.34
N VAL A 30 -4.76 0.86 3.83
CA VAL A 30 -3.33 0.60 3.61
C VAL A 30 -2.68 0.47 4.97
N ASN A 31 -2.12 -0.69 5.24
CA ASN A 31 -1.46 -1.01 6.50
C ASN A 31 0.06 -1.01 6.28
N MET A 32 0.76 -0.07 6.91
CA MET A 32 2.20 0.15 6.79
C MET A 32 2.93 -0.28 8.05
N ALA A 33 4.25 -0.28 8.04
CA ALA A 33 5.09 -0.64 9.16
C ALA A 33 6.21 0.36 9.42
N SER A 34 6.53 0.54 10.68
CA SER A 34 7.73 1.26 11.15
C SER A 34 8.31 0.54 12.37
N VAL A 35 9.41 1.05 12.93
CA VAL A 35 9.92 0.52 14.20
C VAL A 35 8.96 0.74 15.38
N ARG A 36 7.95 1.60 15.20
CA ARG A 36 6.93 1.93 16.21
C ARG A 36 5.77 0.95 16.23
N CYS A 37 5.61 0.20 15.14
CA CYS A 37 4.45 -0.65 14.94
C CYS A 37 4.90 -2.07 14.64
N ASP A 38 4.48 -3.03 15.45
CA ASP A 38 4.79 -4.44 15.23
C ASP A 38 4.13 -4.93 13.93
N GLY A 39 4.86 -5.72 13.17
CA GLY A 39 4.45 -6.11 11.84
C GLY A 39 3.35 -7.15 11.79
N LEU A 40 3.11 -7.86 12.88
CA LEU A 40 2.01 -8.81 13.02
C LEU A 40 1.81 -9.18 14.48
N GLU A 41 0.67 -9.74 14.77
CA GLU A 41 0.37 -10.43 16.02
C GLU A 41 -0.01 -11.88 15.71
N SER A 42 0.57 -12.82 16.46
CA SER A 42 0.32 -14.26 16.28
C SER A 42 0.27 -14.96 17.62
N ALA A 43 -0.73 -15.82 17.80
CA ALA A 43 -0.84 -16.68 18.99
C ALA A 43 0.11 -17.88 18.89
N ASP A 44 0.73 -18.25 20.01
CA ASP A 44 1.77 -19.30 20.07
C ASP A 44 1.33 -20.69 19.61
N PHE A 45 0.02 -20.94 19.59
CA PHE A 45 -0.57 -22.24 19.26
C PHE A 45 -1.26 -22.29 17.90
N ALA A 46 -1.17 -21.22 17.11
CA ALA A 46 -1.77 -21.16 15.80
C ALA A 46 -0.70 -21.25 14.71
N ASP A 47 -0.88 -22.15 13.77
CA ASP A 47 -0.12 -22.17 12.54
C ASP A 47 -0.51 -20.96 11.70
N ASN A 48 0.16 -19.83 11.93
CA ASN A 48 -0.16 -18.57 11.29
C ASN A 48 0.82 -18.25 10.16
N TYR A 49 0.27 -18.15 8.97
CA TYR A 49 1.00 -17.66 7.78
C TYR A 49 0.79 -16.15 7.58
N ASN A 50 0.72 -15.41 8.68
CA ASN A 50 0.44 -13.98 8.68
C ASN A 50 1.73 -13.15 8.59
N PHE A 51 2.46 -13.25 7.47
CA PHE A 51 3.78 -12.65 7.33
C PHE A 51 3.78 -11.18 6.94
N TYR A 52 2.72 -10.68 6.29
CA TYR A 52 2.73 -9.39 5.61
C TYR A 52 1.57 -8.46 5.92
N PRO A 53 0.90 -8.51 7.08
CA PRO A 53 -0.29 -7.68 7.30
C PRO A 53 0.02 -6.18 7.35
N THR A 54 1.28 -5.78 7.61
CA THR A 54 1.72 -4.39 7.72
C THR A 54 2.75 -3.99 6.66
N ASP A 55 2.96 -4.80 5.62
CA ASP A 55 4.00 -4.54 4.62
C ASP A 55 3.48 -3.74 3.42
N GLY A 56 2.60 -2.77 3.69
CA GLY A 56 1.86 -2.02 2.69
C GLY A 56 0.67 -2.79 2.17
N MET A 57 0.09 -3.66 2.98
CA MET A 57 -1.11 -4.41 2.60
C MET A 57 -2.25 -3.45 2.29
N THR A 58 -2.82 -3.59 1.10
CA THR A 58 -3.95 -2.79 0.65
C THR A 58 -5.21 -3.65 0.59
N LEU A 59 -6.28 -3.22 1.23
CA LEU A 59 -7.57 -3.91 1.19
C LEU A 59 -8.62 -3.02 0.55
N PHE A 60 -9.30 -3.54 -0.46
CA PHE A 60 -10.37 -2.88 -1.19
C PHE A 60 -11.67 -3.65 -0.98
N GLN A 61 -12.66 -3.03 -0.35
CA GLN A 61 -13.89 -3.72 0.02
C GLN A 61 -15.12 -2.90 -0.36
N ARG A 62 -16.08 -3.54 -1.04
CA ARG A 62 -17.46 -3.05 -1.25
C ARG A 62 -18.44 -3.74 -0.34
N ARG A 63 -18.23 -5.03 -0.12
CA ARG A 63 -19.14 -5.93 0.58
C ARG A 63 -18.58 -6.37 1.93
N GLY A 64 -17.25 -6.29 2.10
CA GLY A 64 -16.54 -6.69 3.30
C GLY A 64 -16.11 -8.16 3.34
N ASP A 65 -16.48 -8.95 2.34
CA ASP A 65 -16.18 -10.38 2.28
C ASP A 65 -15.21 -10.77 1.13
N GLU A 66 -14.69 -9.80 0.40
CA GLU A 66 -13.85 -9.98 -0.78
C GLU A 66 -12.64 -10.86 -0.51
N TYR A 67 -12.00 -10.65 0.62
CA TYR A 67 -10.81 -11.40 1.03
C TYR A 67 -11.17 -12.63 1.85
N PHE A 68 -12.17 -12.54 2.73
CA PHE A 68 -12.60 -13.66 3.54
C PHE A 68 -13.01 -14.87 2.71
N ARG A 69 -13.67 -14.65 1.58
CA ARG A 69 -14.14 -15.72 0.66
C ARG A 69 -13.02 -16.60 0.11
N ILE A 70 -11.80 -16.11 0.07
CA ILE A 70 -10.66 -16.82 -0.54
C ILE A 70 -9.59 -17.23 0.47
N MET A 71 -9.83 -17.04 1.77
CA MET A 71 -8.81 -17.33 2.80
C MET A 71 -8.29 -18.76 2.75
N GLY A 72 -9.11 -19.73 2.40
CA GLY A 72 -8.68 -21.13 2.26
C GLY A 72 -7.67 -21.34 1.11
N GLY A 73 -7.75 -20.54 0.06
CA GLY A 73 -6.82 -20.58 -1.08
C GLY A 73 -5.81 -19.41 -1.08
N TRP A 74 -5.64 -18.74 0.05
CA TRP A 74 -4.76 -17.58 0.17
C TRP A 74 -3.30 -17.92 -0.17
N ASP A 75 -2.70 -17.11 -1.02
CA ASP A 75 -1.27 -17.15 -1.28
C ASP A 75 -0.59 -16.11 -0.38
N VAL A 76 0.09 -16.58 0.66
CA VAL A 76 0.76 -15.71 1.64
C VAL A 76 1.86 -14.86 1.03
N THR A 77 2.37 -15.25 -0.15
CA THR A 77 3.40 -14.50 -0.89
C THR A 77 2.80 -13.41 -1.78
N ALA A 78 1.49 -13.37 -1.92
CA ALA A 78 0.76 -12.49 -2.82
C ALA A 78 -0.30 -11.66 -2.08
N SER A 79 -0.03 -11.27 -0.84
CA SER A 79 -0.90 -10.36 -0.11
C SER A 79 -1.07 -9.04 -0.88
N PRO A 80 -2.29 -8.49 -0.97
CA PRO A 80 -2.57 -7.27 -1.74
C PRO A 80 -1.65 -6.11 -1.34
N GLY A 81 -1.10 -5.39 -2.30
CA GLY A 81 -0.21 -4.25 -2.08
C GLY A 81 1.22 -4.60 -1.66
N VAL A 82 1.49 -5.86 -1.32
CA VAL A 82 2.76 -6.28 -0.72
C VAL A 82 3.80 -6.61 -1.80
N THR A 83 5.05 -6.22 -1.52
CA THR A 83 6.23 -6.69 -2.26
C THR A 83 6.83 -7.84 -1.49
N ALA A 84 6.97 -9.02 -2.12
CA ALA A 84 7.43 -10.24 -1.47
C ALA A 84 8.24 -11.11 -2.43
N ARG A 85 9.08 -11.98 -1.86
CA ARG A 85 9.81 -13.00 -2.62
C ARG A 85 8.93 -14.23 -2.86
N GLU A 86 9.02 -14.85 -4.01
CA GLU A 86 8.43 -16.16 -4.27
C GLU A 86 8.95 -17.24 -3.32
N GLY A 87 8.19 -18.32 -3.17
CA GLY A 87 8.58 -19.47 -2.34
C GLY A 87 8.40 -19.22 -0.85
N MET A 88 7.61 -18.22 -0.47
CA MET A 88 7.26 -17.91 0.92
C MET A 88 6.35 -18.97 1.56
N ASP A 89 5.80 -19.89 0.77
CA ASP A 89 5.12 -21.10 1.24
C ASP A 89 6.06 -22.04 2.02
N ARG A 90 7.37 -21.87 1.85
CA ARG A 90 8.43 -22.57 2.62
C ARG A 90 8.75 -21.90 3.95
N LEU A 91 8.18 -20.74 4.23
CA LEU A 91 8.36 -20.06 5.52
C LEU A 91 7.80 -20.89 6.66
N VAL A 92 8.51 -20.86 7.77
CA VAL A 92 7.99 -21.38 9.04
C VAL A 92 6.92 -20.40 9.54
N PRO A 93 5.76 -20.89 10.00
CA PRO A 93 4.74 -20.05 10.62
C PRO A 93 5.32 -19.19 11.73
N VAL A 94 4.85 -17.96 11.82
CA VAL A 94 5.26 -17.03 12.87
C VAL A 94 4.41 -17.27 14.10
N THR A 95 5.03 -17.54 15.23
CA THR A 95 4.37 -17.94 16.49
C THR A 95 4.67 -16.97 17.63
N ASN A 96 5.11 -15.76 17.35
CA ASN A 96 5.38 -14.77 18.38
C ASN A 96 4.33 -13.64 18.38
N TRP A 97 4.14 -13.02 19.53
CA TRP A 97 3.14 -11.97 19.70
C TRP A 97 3.46 -10.68 18.96
N ARG A 98 4.74 -10.39 18.72
CA ARG A 98 5.18 -9.10 18.18
C ARG A 98 5.51 -9.12 16.70
N GLY A 99 5.90 -10.27 16.19
CA GLY A 99 6.27 -10.41 14.79
C GLY A 99 7.46 -9.57 14.37
N TYR A 100 7.41 -9.07 13.15
CA TYR A 100 8.50 -8.34 12.52
C TYR A 100 8.16 -6.87 12.36
N CYS A 101 9.12 -5.99 12.65
CA CYS A 101 8.99 -4.55 12.38
C CYS A 101 9.84 -4.15 11.17
N SER A 102 9.62 -2.94 10.65
CA SER A 102 10.57 -2.29 9.75
C SER A 102 11.83 -1.84 10.51
N ARG A 103 12.96 -1.77 9.81
CA ARG A 103 14.20 -1.16 10.35
C ARG A 103 14.12 0.36 10.46
N HIS A 104 13.12 0.99 9.85
CA HIS A 104 13.05 2.44 9.72
C HIS A 104 11.98 3.02 10.62
N ASN A 105 12.35 4.11 11.29
CA ASN A 105 11.38 4.97 11.98
C ASN A 105 10.76 5.96 10.99
N PHE A 106 10.14 5.43 9.92
CA PHE A 106 9.52 6.24 8.89
C PHE A 106 8.22 5.60 8.42
N ALA A 107 7.11 6.15 8.83
CA ALA A 107 5.79 5.93 8.24
C ALA A 107 4.93 7.17 8.47
N ALA A 108 4.29 7.69 7.44
CA ALA A 108 3.45 8.86 7.52
C ALA A 108 2.20 8.77 6.67
N GLY A 109 1.16 9.49 7.09
CA GLY A 109 -0.04 9.70 6.32
C GLY A 109 -0.60 11.11 6.54
N ALA A 110 -0.62 11.92 5.49
CA ALA A 110 -1.34 13.18 5.44
C ALA A 110 -2.71 12.93 4.83
N ALA A 111 -3.75 12.87 5.66
CA ALA A 111 -5.13 12.69 5.25
C ALA A 111 -5.90 13.98 5.53
N ASP A 112 -6.55 14.54 4.51
CA ASP A 112 -7.27 15.83 4.63
C ASP A 112 -8.67 15.69 5.28
N GLY A 113 -9.06 14.46 5.58
CA GLY A 113 -10.39 14.13 6.13
C GLY A 113 -11.49 14.04 5.08
N GLY A 114 -11.18 14.33 3.82
CA GLY A 114 -12.07 14.29 2.67
C GLY A 114 -11.63 13.23 1.65
N ASP A 115 -11.32 13.70 0.44
CA ASP A 115 -11.06 12.84 -0.70
C ASP A 115 -9.58 12.59 -0.99
N TYR A 116 -8.67 13.24 -0.27
CA TYR A 116 -7.26 13.24 -0.60
C TYR A 116 -6.39 12.77 0.56
N ALA A 117 -5.40 11.95 0.23
CA ALA A 117 -4.38 11.56 1.19
C ALA A 117 -3.07 11.21 0.48
N ALA A 118 -1.97 11.37 1.18
CA ALA A 118 -0.65 10.87 0.82
C ALA A 118 -0.06 10.14 2.01
N GLY A 119 0.50 8.96 1.79
CA GLY A 119 1.19 8.21 2.82
C GLY A 119 2.32 7.39 2.26
N GLY A 120 3.26 7.02 3.11
CA GLY A 120 4.37 6.19 2.68
C GLY A 120 5.23 5.70 3.82
N TYR A 121 6.03 4.69 3.54
CA TYR A 121 6.96 4.09 4.49
C TYR A 121 8.16 3.47 3.77
N ILE A 122 9.19 3.12 4.55
CA ILE A 122 10.35 2.41 4.04
C ILE A 122 10.22 0.95 4.47
N PHE A 123 10.09 0.05 3.49
CA PHE A 123 10.07 -1.37 3.73
C PHE A 123 11.51 -1.89 3.84
N GLU A 124 11.85 -2.42 4.99
CA GLU A 124 13.03 -3.24 5.24
C GLU A 124 12.77 -4.01 6.53
N LYS A 125 12.47 -5.30 6.40
CA LYS A 125 12.11 -6.12 7.56
C LYS A 125 13.27 -6.33 8.51
N MET A 126 12.93 -6.33 9.79
CA MET A 126 13.78 -6.79 10.87
C MET A 126 12.96 -7.61 11.86
N TYR A 127 13.65 -8.22 12.79
CA TYR A 127 12.97 -8.87 13.91
C TYR A 127 12.25 -7.88 14.79
N GLY A 128 11.29 -8.39 15.57
CA GLY A 128 10.66 -7.61 16.62
C GLY A 128 11.68 -7.05 17.63
N PRO A 129 11.28 -6.03 18.40
CA PRO A 129 12.18 -5.33 19.31
C PRO A 129 12.87 -6.21 20.34
N ASP A 130 12.27 -7.33 20.69
CA ASP A 130 12.79 -8.25 21.72
C ASP A 130 13.70 -9.36 21.17
N LYS A 131 14.11 -9.31 19.91
CA LYS A 131 14.93 -10.37 19.31
C LYS A 131 16.23 -10.66 20.06
N GLU A 132 16.78 -9.67 20.72
CA GLU A 132 18.01 -9.75 21.50
C GLU A 132 17.77 -10.12 22.97
N ASN A 133 16.51 -10.18 23.41
CA ASN A 133 16.14 -10.64 24.73
C ASN A 133 16.31 -12.17 24.82
N PRO A 134 17.18 -12.69 25.70
CA PRO A 134 17.38 -14.14 25.84
C PRO A 134 16.12 -14.89 26.27
N ASP A 135 15.17 -14.21 26.90
CA ASP A 135 13.87 -14.79 27.32
C ASP A 135 12.79 -14.69 26.24
N TYR A 136 13.12 -14.10 25.09
CA TYR A 136 12.20 -13.94 23.98
C TYR A 136 11.86 -15.29 23.34
N LYS A 137 10.64 -15.74 23.54
CA LYS A 137 10.14 -17.04 23.10
C LYS A 137 9.38 -16.98 21.78
N GLY A 138 9.43 -15.86 21.09
CA GLY A 138 8.74 -15.67 19.82
C GLY A 138 9.19 -16.61 18.72
N GLY A 139 8.33 -16.83 17.76
CA GLY A 139 8.59 -17.60 16.55
C GLY A 139 9.80 -17.07 15.84
N HIS A 140 10.77 -17.98 15.54
CA HIS A 140 12.03 -17.52 15.23
C HIS A 140 12.30 -17.21 13.89
N PRO A 141 12.59 -16.13 13.74
CA PRO A 141 12.89 -15.54 12.48
C PRO A 141 14.14 -16.06 11.79
N LYS A 142 15.08 -16.73 12.43
CA LYS A 142 16.32 -17.16 11.76
C LYS A 142 16.09 -17.98 10.50
N LYS A 143 15.06 -18.81 10.46
CA LYS A 143 14.74 -19.63 9.29
C LYS A 143 14.11 -18.81 8.16
N ASN A 144 13.56 -17.66 8.50
CA ASN A 144 12.86 -16.76 7.57
C ASN A 144 13.66 -15.49 7.26
N GLU A 145 14.76 -15.26 7.97
CA GLU A 145 15.56 -14.04 7.92
C GLU A 145 15.99 -13.68 6.51
N LEU A 146 16.52 -14.66 5.81
CA LEU A 146 17.02 -14.49 4.45
C LEU A 146 15.93 -14.22 3.41
N LEU A 147 14.67 -14.54 3.71
CA LEU A 147 13.54 -14.32 2.81
C LEU A 147 13.06 -12.86 2.79
N TYR A 148 13.53 -12.06 3.74
CA TYR A 148 13.24 -10.64 3.83
C TYR A 148 14.40 -9.74 3.37
N GLY A 149 15.40 -10.33 2.74
CA GLY A 149 16.59 -9.61 2.31
C GLY A 149 16.38 -8.67 1.13
N PHE A 150 15.37 -7.79 1.21
CA PHE A 150 15.16 -6.74 0.22
C PHE A 150 14.58 -5.47 0.85
N LYS A 151 14.72 -4.35 0.12
CA LYS A 151 14.31 -3.02 0.54
C LYS A 151 13.48 -2.35 -0.54
N ALA A 152 12.50 -1.54 -0.13
CA ALA A 152 11.70 -0.70 -1.03
C ALA A 152 11.18 0.55 -0.29
N TYR A 153 11.01 1.65 -1.04
CA TYR A 153 10.30 2.85 -0.62
C TYR A 153 8.91 2.81 -1.24
N LYS A 154 7.87 2.90 -0.43
CA LYS A 154 6.49 2.68 -0.88
C LYS A 154 5.61 3.87 -0.53
N GLY A 155 4.97 4.46 -1.53
CA GLY A 155 4.05 5.58 -1.39
C GLY A 155 2.66 5.26 -1.89
N TYR A 156 1.67 5.80 -1.21
CA TYR A 156 0.25 5.60 -1.47
C TYR A 156 -0.47 6.94 -1.51
N PHE A 157 -1.20 7.19 -2.58
CA PHE A 157 -1.86 8.47 -2.82
C PHE A 157 -3.33 8.23 -3.14
N ILE A 158 -4.20 8.85 -2.38
CA ILE A 158 -5.64 8.81 -2.60
C ILE A 158 -6.06 10.11 -3.26
N LEU A 159 -6.62 10.00 -4.47
CA LEU A 159 -7.11 11.12 -5.27
C LEU A 159 -8.54 10.83 -5.72
N GLY A 160 -9.53 11.30 -4.95
CA GLY A 160 -10.92 10.93 -5.15
C GLY A 160 -11.09 9.40 -5.04
N ASP A 161 -11.67 8.79 -6.05
CA ASP A 161 -11.88 7.34 -6.09
C ASP A 161 -10.68 6.53 -6.62
N TYR A 162 -9.49 7.13 -6.69
CA TYR A 162 -8.28 6.46 -7.13
C TYR A 162 -7.28 6.29 -5.99
N LEU A 163 -6.76 5.07 -5.84
CA LEU A 163 -5.49 4.83 -5.16
C LEU A 163 -4.39 4.77 -6.20
N VAL A 164 -3.33 5.54 -6.01
CA VAL A 164 -2.06 5.41 -6.76
C VAL A 164 -1.02 4.88 -5.80
N ALA A 165 -0.45 3.73 -6.12
CA ALA A 165 0.62 3.12 -5.35
C ALA A 165 1.92 3.18 -6.16
N LEU A 166 2.98 3.69 -5.53
CA LEU A 166 4.30 3.84 -6.10
C LEU A 166 5.32 3.08 -5.28
N GLY A 167 6.31 2.52 -5.94
CA GLY A 167 7.47 1.92 -5.30
C GLY A 167 8.74 2.28 -6.00
N ALA A 168 9.80 2.51 -5.22
CA ALA A 168 11.12 2.84 -5.72
C ALA A 168 12.21 2.18 -4.89
N GLY A 169 13.40 2.03 -5.45
CA GLY A 169 14.53 1.43 -4.76
C GLY A 169 14.32 -0.03 -4.39
N VAL A 170 13.48 -0.77 -5.14
CA VAL A 170 13.30 -2.22 -4.92
C VAL A 170 14.62 -2.90 -5.21
N THR A 171 15.28 -3.36 -4.15
CA THR A 171 16.62 -3.93 -4.22
C THR A 171 16.68 -5.23 -3.45
N ASN A 172 17.10 -6.30 -4.13
CA ASN A 172 17.39 -7.56 -3.46
C ASN A 172 18.73 -7.45 -2.70
N LEU A 173 18.68 -7.60 -1.38
CA LEU A 173 19.87 -7.58 -0.51
C LEU A 173 20.51 -8.94 -0.35
N GLU A 174 19.85 -10.00 -0.85
CA GLU A 174 20.29 -11.41 -0.76
C GLU A 174 20.10 -12.12 -2.10
N PRO A 175 20.95 -11.80 -3.09
CA PRO A 175 20.79 -12.25 -4.46
C PRO A 175 20.95 -13.77 -4.66
N GLU A 176 21.60 -14.45 -3.72
CA GLU A 176 21.72 -15.92 -3.70
C GLU A 176 20.41 -16.64 -3.36
N GLN A 177 19.46 -15.97 -2.72
CA GLN A 177 18.16 -16.57 -2.40
C GLN A 177 17.34 -16.82 -3.66
N GLU A 178 16.72 -17.98 -3.72
CA GLU A 178 15.82 -18.35 -4.82
C GLU A 178 14.52 -17.56 -4.78
N GLY A 179 13.87 -17.47 -5.94
CA GLY A 179 12.58 -16.82 -6.13
C GLY A 179 12.69 -15.36 -6.55
N ASN A 180 11.77 -14.95 -7.41
CA ASN A 180 11.65 -13.56 -7.85
C ASN A 180 11.04 -12.70 -6.75
N ILE A 181 11.36 -11.43 -6.77
CA ILE A 181 10.67 -10.41 -5.97
C ILE A 181 9.51 -9.88 -6.81
N ARG A 182 8.31 -9.85 -6.22
CA ARG A 182 7.07 -9.42 -6.88
C ARG A 182 6.34 -8.39 -6.05
N THR A 183 5.65 -7.47 -6.71
CA THR A 183 4.65 -6.62 -6.08
C THR A 183 3.26 -7.04 -6.53
N THR A 184 2.43 -7.46 -5.59
CA THR A 184 1.04 -7.83 -5.84
C THR A 184 0.17 -6.58 -5.79
N LEU A 185 -0.64 -6.34 -6.82
CA LEU A 185 -1.60 -5.24 -6.82
C LEU A 185 -2.82 -5.60 -5.99
N ASP A 186 -3.33 -6.81 -6.21
CA ASP A 186 -4.43 -7.38 -5.44
C ASP A 186 -4.46 -8.91 -5.51
N GLN A 187 -5.03 -9.52 -4.49
CA GLN A 187 -5.46 -10.91 -4.44
C GLN A 187 -6.84 -10.94 -3.79
N THR A 188 -7.89 -11.17 -4.56
CA THR A 188 -9.28 -11.00 -4.13
C THR A 188 -10.20 -12.10 -4.68
N ALA A 189 -11.40 -12.21 -4.14
CA ALA A 189 -12.40 -13.13 -4.66
C ALA A 189 -12.82 -12.75 -6.09
N ARG A 190 -12.72 -13.69 -7.01
CA ARG A 190 -13.23 -13.53 -8.38
C ARG A 190 -14.73 -13.85 -8.39
N THR A 191 -15.53 -12.84 -8.15
CA THR A 191 -17.01 -12.97 -8.00
C THR A 191 -17.77 -12.69 -9.29
N SER A 192 -17.10 -12.20 -10.33
CA SER A 192 -17.69 -11.77 -11.59
C SER A 192 -16.68 -11.86 -12.75
N PRO A 193 -17.10 -11.69 -14.00
CA PRO A 193 -16.20 -11.68 -15.15
C PRO A 193 -15.08 -10.65 -15.01
N VAL A 194 -13.89 -11.04 -15.45
CA VAL A 194 -12.71 -10.17 -15.52
C VAL A 194 -12.38 -9.89 -16.97
N TYR A 195 -12.13 -8.65 -17.30
CA TYR A 195 -11.82 -8.24 -18.66
C TYR A 195 -10.78 -7.12 -18.73
N LEU A 196 -10.09 -7.08 -19.84
CA LEU A 196 -9.28 -5.94 -20.26
C LEU A 196 -10.20 -4.91 -20.88
N LEU A 197 -10.27 -3.71 -20.29
CA LEU A 197 -10.99 -2.55 -20.85
C LEU A 197 -9.99 -1.66 -21.57
N GLU A 198 -10.06 -1.63 -22.90
CA GLU A 198 -9.21 -0.77 -23.72
C GLU A 198 -10.05 0.01 -24.73
N LYS A 199 -9.95 1.34 -24.71
CA LYS A 199 -10.69 2.25 -25.62
C LYS A 199 -12.21 2.00 -25.64
N GLY A 200 -12.79 1.64 -24.48
CA GLY A 200 -14.22 1.31 -24.34
C GLY A 200 -14.58 -0.10 -24.82
N ARG A 201 -13.61 -0.93 -25.23
CA ARG A 201 -13.82 -2.32 -25.62
C ARG A 201 -13.45 -3.24 -24.47
N LYS A 202 -14.36 -4.18 -24.16
CA LYS A 202 -14.17 -5.22 -23.15
C LYS A 202 -13.66 -6.49 -23.82
N LYS A 203 -12.48 -6.94 -23.46
CA LYS A 203 -11.90 -8.22 -23.90
C LYS A 203 -11.84 -9.15 -22.68
N PRO A 204 -12.65 -10.20 -22.61
CA PRO A 204 -12.62 -11.13 -21.48
C PRO A 204 -11.22 -11.74 -21.29
N LEU A 205 -10.80 -11.88 -20.05
CA LEU A 205 -9.59 -12.61 -19.71
C LEU A 205 -9.93 -14.08 -19.45
N PRO A 206 -9.13 -15.02 -20.01
CA PRO A 206 -9.36 -16.44 -19.80
C PRO A 206 -9.00 -16.88 -18.37
N MET A 207 -9.43 -18.09 -18.02
CA MET A 207 -8.92 -18.79 -16.85
C MET A 207 -7.41 -19.07 -17.02
N GLY A 208 -6.68 -19.07 -15.91
CA GLY A 208 -5.23 -19.20 -15.88
C GLY A 208 -4.53 -17.85 -15.80
N VAL A 209 -3.24 -17.83 -16.10
CA VAL A 209 -2.39 -16.64 -16.05
C VAL A 209 -2.30 -16.00 -17.43
N THR A 210 -2.59 -14.71 -17.50
CA THR A 210 -2.37 -13.85 -18.67
C THR A 210 -1.28 -12.84 -18.31
N THR A 211 -0.26 -12.76 -19.16
CA THR A 211 0.80 -11.73 -19.04
C THR A 211 0.51 -10.62 -20.06
N LEU A 212 0.46 -9.40 -19.61
CA LEU A 212 0.22 -8.21 -20.40
C LEU A 212 1.45 -7.31 -20.40
N ASP A 213 1.99 -7.03 -21.57
CA ASP A 213 3.12 -6.12 -21.78
C ASP A 213 2.71 -4.67 -21.41
N ALA A 214 3.61 -3.90 -20.83
CA ALA A 214 3.39 -2.51 -20.44
C ALA A 214 2.86 -1.63 -21.59
N ARG A 215 3.30 -1.91 -22.82
CA ARG A 215 2.82 -1.19 -24.03
C ARG A 215 1.34 -1.43 -24.30
N GLN A 216 0.84 -2.64 -23.99
CA GLN A 216 -0.58 -2.99 -24.08
C GLN A 216 -1.40 -2.31 -22.96
N LEU A 217 -0.76 -2.00 -21.83
CA LEU A 217 -1.38 -1.43 -20.64
C LEU A 217 -1.49 0.10 -20.68
N LYS A 218 -0.85 0.76 -21.63
CA LYS A 218 -0.74 2.25 -21.66
C LYS A 218 -2.07 3.00 -21.53
N ASN A 219 -3.20 2.38 -21.97
CA ASN A 219 -4.53 2.98 -21.86
C ASN A 219 -5.60 1.93 -21.51
N ALA A 220 -5.21 0.88 -20.80
CA ALA A 220 -6.09 -0.23 -20.47
C ALA A 220 -6.26 -0.39 -18.96
N TRP A 221 -7.38 -0.95 -18.56
CA TRP A 221 -7.69 -1.35 -17.21
C TRP A 221 -8.04 -2.82 -17.16
N ILE A 222 -7.60 -3.51 -16.12
CA ILE A 222 -8.15 -4.82 -15.76
C ILE A 222 -9.33 -4.56 -14.83
N VAL A 223 -10.51 -5.01 -15.24
CA VAL A 223 -11.75 -4.75 -14.52
C VAL A 223 -12.39 -6.05 -14.10
N GLN A 224 -12.67 -6.19 -12.81
CA GLN A 224 -13.63 -7.17 -12.33
C GLN A 224 -15.01 -6.49 -12.28
N GLU A 225 -15.98 -7.01 -13.02
CA GLU A 225 -17.29 -6.37 -13.19
C GLU A 225 -18.01 -6.16 -11.86
N GLY A 226 -18.46 -4.92 -11.60
CA GLY A 226 -19.12 -4.55 -10.35
C GLY A 226 -18.18 -4.52 -9.11
N GLN A 227 -16.88 -4.72 -9.32
CA GLN A 227 -15.84 -4.61 -8.30
C GLN A 227 -14.88 -3.47 -8.64
N PHE A 228 -13.59 -3.70 -8.59
CA PHE A 228 -12.57 -2.70 -8.78
C PHE A 228 -11.89 -2.82 -10.14
N ALA A 229 -11.16 -1.77 -10.52
CA ALA A 229 -10.36 -1.77 -11.73
C ALA A 229 -8.90 -1.44 -11.41
N TYR A 230 -7.98 -2.12 -12.08
CA TYR A 230 -6.53 -2.06 -11.83
C TYR A 230 -5.81 -1.64 -13.10
N ARG A 231 -4.81 -0.79 -12.96
CA ARG A 231 -3.98 -0.32 -14.06
C ARG A 231 -2.53 -0.22 -13.64
N ALA A 232 -1.64 -0.95 -14.32
CA ALA A 232 -0.21 -0.74 -14.21
C ALA A 232 0.20 0.58 -14.87
N LEU A 233 1.16 1.27 -14.29
CA LEU A 233 1.75 2.50 -14.84
C LEU A 233 3.01 2.13 -15.64
N PRO A 234 2.95 2.11 -16.98
CA PRO A 234 3.98 1.48 -17.82
C PRO A 234 5.33 2.19 -17.79
N ASP A 235 5.40 3.39 -17.25
CA ASP A 235 6.68 4.12 -17.08
C ASP A 235 7.57 3.51 -16.00
N TYR A 236 7.02 2.61 -15.15
CA TYR A 236 7.70 2.06 -13.97
C TYR A 236 7.76 0.53 -13.95
N GLN A 237 7.19 -0.15 -14.92
CA GLN A 237 7.20 -1.62 -14.98
C GLN A 237 6.96 -2.12 -16.40
N SER A 238 7.46 -3.34 -16.71
CA SER A 238 7.39 -3.91 -18.04
C SER A 238 6.15 -4.75 -18.28
N ASP A 239 5.73 -5.55 -17.30
CA ASP A 239 4.64 -6.53 -17.44
C ASP A 239 3.68 -6.50 -16.26
N LEU A 240 2.42 -6.85 -16.54
CA LEU A 240 1.41 -7.16 -15.54
C LEU A 240 0.91 -8.59 -15.74
N HIS A 241 0.97 -9.37 -14.71
CA HIS A 241 0.43 -10.72 -14.67
C HIS A 241 -0.96 -10.69 -14.04
N VAL A 242 -1.91 -11.37 -14.66
CA VAL A 242 -3.29 -11.49 -14.16
C VAL A 242 -3.67 -12.96 -14.13
N ALA A 243 -3.98 -13.49 -12.96
CA ALA A 243 -4.46 -14.85 -12.77
C ALA A 243 -5.96 -14.86 -12.44
N CYS A 244 -6.74 -15.51 -13.29
CA CYS A 244 -8.11 -15.89 -13.02
C CYS A 244 -8.13 -17.40 -12.77
N GLU A 245 -8.25 -17.83 -11.52
CA GLU A 245 -8.05 -19.24 -11.16
C GLU A 245 -9.04 -19.71 -10.08
N ASN A 246 -9.24 -21.03 -10.02
CA ASN A 246 -9.81 -21.67 -8.85
C ASN A 246 -8.67 -22.33 -8.08
N ARG A 247 -8.51 -21.98 -6.83
CA ARG A 247 -7.44 -22.49 -5.99
C ARG A 247 -7.97 -23.53 -5.01
N PRO A 248 -7.26 -24.65 -4.83
CA PRO A 248 -7.55 -25.57 -3.72
C PRO A 248 -7.54 -24.80 -2.39
N ALA A 249 -8.51 -25.09 -1.54
CA ALA A 249 -8.67 -24.40 -0.27
C ALA A 249 -8.29 -25.28 0.92
N ASP A 250 -7.33 -24.80 1.70
CA ASP A 250 -7.00 -25.33 3.03
C ASP A 250 -7.32 -24.26 4.09
N TRP A 251 -8.53 -24.31 4.60
CA TRP A 251 -9.02 -23.34 5.58
C TRP A 251 -8.33 -23.50 6.94
N ALA A 252 -7.87 -24.71 7.27
CA ALA A 252 -7.19 -24.98 8.53
C ALA A 252 -5.79 -24.37 8.56
N ARG A 253 -5.12 -24.26 7.39
CA ARG A 253 -3.82 -23.57 7.26
C ARG A 253 -3.89 -22.11 7.72
N MET A 254 -4.99 -21.42 7.43
CA MET A 254 -5.16 -20.02 7.82
C MET A 254 -5.71 -19.87 9.23
N ASN A 255 -6.52 -20.81 9.67
CA ASN A 255 -7.06 -20.85 11.04
C ASN A 255 -7.39 -22.30 11.41
N GLU A 256 -6.65 -22.84 12.35
CA GLU A 256 -6.79 -24.23 12.82
C GLU A 256 -8.20 -24.57 13.27
N GLN A 257 -8.96 -23.63 13.79
CA GLN A 257 -10.37 -23.82 14.19
C GLN A 257 -11.27 -24.24 13.02
N ASN A 258 -10.84 -24.00 11.80
CA ASN A 258 -11.58 -24.41 10.61
C ASN A 258 -11.37 -25.90 10.24
N ARG A 259 -10.47 -26.62 10.91
CA ARG A 259 -10.14 -28.02 10.60
C ARG A 259 -11.36 -28.93 10.53
N GLN A 260 -12.35 -28.69 11.35
CA GLN A 260 -13.56 -29.50 11.40
C GLN A 260 -14.73 -28.92 10.59
N ARG A 261 -14.57 -27.78 9.98
CA ARG A 261 -15.59 -27.12 9.16
C ARG A 261 -15.74 -27.82 7.82
N LYS A 262 -16.84 -28.57 7.64
CA LYS A 262 -17.17 -29.27 6.38
C LYS A 262 -18.03 -28.44 5.41
N ASP A 263 -18.52 -27.32 5.87
CA ASP A 263 -19.35 -26.39 5.11
C ASP A 263 -18.52 -25.40 4.25
N LEU A 264 -17.20 -25.38 4.44
CA LEU A 264 -16.30 -24.53 3.69
C LEU A 264 -15.96 -25.15 2.33
N PRO A 265 -15.87 -24.36 1.26
CA PRO A 265 -15.62 -24.87 -0.08
C PRO A 265 -14.21 -25.48 -0.21
N ALA A 266 -14.09 -26.56 -0.99
CA ALA A 266 -12.81 -27.19 -1.30
C ALA A 266 -11.94 -26.40 -2.30
N GLU A 267 -12.54 -25.51 -3.04
CA GLU A 267 -11.87 -24.58 -3.97
C GLU A 267 -12.48 -23.19 -3.85
N VAL A 268 -11.68 -22.18 -4.10
CA VAL A 268 -12.09 -20.78 -4.08
C VAL A 268 -11.69 -20.06 -5.37
N PRO A 269 -12.58 -19.24 -5.94
CA PRO A 269 -12.27 -18.48 -7.15
C PRO A 269 -11.47 -17.24 -6.79
N VAL A 270 -10.27 -17.09 -7.35
CA VAL A 270 -9.33 -16.02 -7.06
C VAL A 270 -9.03 -15.20 -8.31
N LEU A 271 -8.98 -13.88 -8.15
CA LEU A 271 -8.34 -12.94 -9.04
C LEU A 271 -7.06 -12.44 -8.36
N ARG A 272 -5.93 -12.55 -9.05
CA ARG A 272 -4.64 -12.05 -8.57
C ARG A 272 -3.92 -11.27 -9.66
N LEU A 273 -3.34 -10.13 -9.28
CA LEU A 273 -2.58 -9.25 -10.19
C LEU A 273 -1.24 -8.91 -9.56
N TRP A 274 -0.15 -9.04 -10.32
CA TRP A 274 1.18 -8.69 -9.82
C TRP A 274 2.12 -8.24 -10.95
N THR A 275 3.14 -7.49 -10.56
CA THR A 275 4.32 -7.20 -11.39
C THR A 275 5.54 -7.92 -10.83
N ASP A 276 6.43 -8.35 -11.70
CA ASP A 276 7.62 -9.13 -11.36
C ASP A 276 8.87 -8.25 -11.53
N HIS A 277 9.67 -8.16 -10.46
CA HIS A 277 10.94 -7.43 -10.44
C HIS A 277 12.14 -8.31 -10.82
N GLY A 278 11.87 -9.62 -11.05
CA GLY A 278 12.92 -10.59 -11.26
C GLY A 278 13.62 -11.02 -9.96
N ARG A 279 14.68 -11.80 -10.12
CA ARG A 279 15.41 -12.39 -8.99
C ARG A 279 16.33 -11.40 -8.29
N THR A 280 16.97 -10.52 -9.04
CA THR A 280 18.02 -9.64 -8.53
C THR A 280 17.77 -8.16 -8.89
N PRO A 281 16.60 -7.58 -8.52
CA PRO A 281 16.37 -6.17 -8.75
C PRO A 281 17.37 -5.31 -7.99
N VAL A 282 17.80 -4.22 -8.63
CA VAL A 282 18.65 -3.18 -8.05
C VAL A 282 18.01 -1.84 -8.35
N ALA A 283 17.54 -1.17 -7.31
CA ALA A 283 16.87 0.13 -7.39
C ALA A 283 15.67 0.16 -8.38
N ASP A 284 14.98 -0.98 -8.54
CA ASP A 284 13.83 -1.08 -9.43
C ASP A 284 12.64 -0.26 -8.91
N THR A 285 11.69 -0.01 -9.81
CA THR A 285 10.50 0.82 -9.52
C THR A 285 9.23 0.11 -9.95
N TYR A 286 8.11 0.50 -9.35
CA TYR A 286 6.78 0.14 -9.82
C TYR A 286 5.79 1.29 -9.62
N GLY A 287 4.68 1.20 -10.33
CA GLY A 287 3.55 2.09 -10.12
C GLY A 287 2.27 1.44 -10.64
N TYR A 288 1.20 1.56 -9.89
CA TYR A 288 -0.12 1.15 -10.32
C TYR A 288 -1.21 2.05 -9.77
N ALA A 289 -2.38 1.99 -10.38
CA ALA A 289 -3.59 2.65 -9.90
C ALA A 289 -4.72 1.64 -9.71
N VAL A 290 -5.53 1.85 -8.68
CA VAL A 290 -6.78 1.13 -8.47
C VAL A 290 -7.91 2.14 -8.48
N TYR A 291 -8.93 1.90 -9.33
CA TYR A 291 -10.16 2.66 -9.34
C TYR A 291 -11.20 1.97 -8.46
N LEU A 292 -11.69 2.70 -7.48
CA LEU A 292 -12.58 2.22 -6.42
C LEU A 292 -14.03 2.70 -6.59
N GLY A 293 -14.25 3.68 -7.46
CA GLY A 293 -15.56 4.27 -7.69
C GLY A 293 -16.56 3.35 -8.40
N GLN A 294 -17.75 3.86 -8.60
CA GLN A 294 -18.81 3.18 -9.35
C GLN A 294 -18.60 3.35 -10.85
N GLY A 295 -19.01 2.36 -11.63
CA GLY A 295 -18.94 2.39 -13.10
C GLY A 295 -17.55 2.11 -13.67
N GLU A 296 -17.30 2.58 -14.88
CA GLU A 296 -16.02 2.37 -15.56
C GLU A 296 -15.01 3.46 -15.20
N PRO A 297 -13.73 3.09 -15.02
CA PRO A 297 -12.66 4.06 -14.73
C PRO A 297 -12.44 5.02 -15.90
N ALA A 298 -11.95 6.20 -15.61
CA ALA A 298 -11.62 7.20 -16.61
C ALA A 298 -10.56 6.66 -17.60
N ARG A 299 -10.78 6.87 -18.89
CA ARG A 299 -9.84 6.48 -19.94
C ARG A 299 -8.49 7.22 -19.79
N LYS A 300 -8.56 8.54 -19.59
CA LYS A 300 -7.39 9.35 -19.24
C LYS A 300 -7.30 9.40 -17.71
N LEU A 301 -6.12 9.12 -17.17
CA LEU A 301 -5.90 9.20 -15.73
C LEU A 301 -6.18 10.63 -15.24
N PRO A 302 -6.97 10.80 -14.17
CA PRO A 302 -7.24 12.11 -13.60
C PRO A 302 -6.09 12.62 -12.71
N PHE A 303 -4.92 12.01 -12.83
CA PHE A 303 -3.70 12.34 -12.13
C PHE A 303 -2.46 12.10 -13.01
N GLU A 304 -1.34 12.64 -12.59
CA GLU A 304 -0.02 12.33 -13.12
C GLU A 304 0.97 12.05 -11.97
N VAL A 305 1.94 11.17 -12.23
CA VAL A 305 3.07 10.98 -11.34
C VAL A 305 4.09 12.07 -11.62
N LEU A 306 4.45 12.81 -10.57
CA LEU A 306 5.45 13.87 -10.64
C LEU A 306 6.85 13.30 -10.44
N ARG A 307 7.02 12.40 -9.47
CA ARG A 307 8.30 11.80 -9.11
C ARG A 307 8.07 10.45 -8.44
N ASN A 308 8.95 9.48 -8.72
CA ASN A 308 8.95 8.17 -8.07
C ASN A 308 10.39 7.70 -7.90
N ASP A 309 11.01 8.08 -6.79
CA ASP A 309 12.34 7.64 -6.41
C ASP A 309 12.46 7.49 -4.88
N THR A 310 13.66 7.18 -4.39
CA THR A 310 13.93 6.95 -2.96
C THR A 310 14.01 8.23 -2.14
N LEU A 311 13.96 9.39 -2.77
CA LEU A 311 13.96 10.69 -2.10
C LEU A 311 12.54 11.24 -1.97
N VAL A 312 11.77 11.22 -3.07
CA VAL A 312 10.40 11.74 -3.11
C VAL A 312 9.53 10.85 -3.97
N GLN A 313 8.35 10.54 -3.47
CA GLN A 313 7.26 10.04 -4.28
C GLN A 313 6.14 11.08 -4.29
N ALA A 314 5.65 11.44 -5.47
CA ALA A 314 4.66 12.49 -5.59
C ALA A 314 3.76 12.30 -6.80
N VAL A 315 2.49 12.66 -6.60
CA VAL A 315 1.45 12.68 -7.64
C VAL A 315 0.72 14.01 -7.61
N CYS A 316 0.13 14.40 -8.73
CA CYS A 316 -0.82 15.51 -8.74
C CYS A 316 -2.07 15.15 -9.52
N SER A 317 -3.19 15.82 -9.22
CA SER A 317 -4.39 15.76 -10.03
C SER A 317 -4.14 16.37 -11.42
N ALA A 318 -4.89 15.93 -12.43
CA ALA A 318 -4.69 16.38 -13.82
C ALA A 318 -4.95 17.88 -14.02
N ASP A 319 -5.78 18.48 -13.18
CA ASP A 319 -6.04 19.92 -13.10
C ASP A 319 -5.00 20.68 -12.25
N ARG A 320 -4.08 19.95 -11.62
CA ARG A 320 -3.01 20.47 -10.75
C ARG A 320 -3.45 21.20 -9.49
N ILE A 321 -4.67 21.02 -9.07
CA ILE A 321 -5.19 21.63 -7.83
C ILE A 321 -4.88 20.80 -6.58
N VAL A 322 -4.52 19.50 -6.73
CA VAL A 322 -4.13 18.63 -5.63
C VAL A 322 -2.77 18.03 -5.89
N ILE A 323 -1.88 18.12 -4.89
CA ILE A 323 -0.57 17.46 -4.89
C ILE A 323 -0.49 16.61 -3.65
N GLY A 324 -0.20 15.32 -3.82
CA GLY A 324 0.20 14.42 -2.75
C GLY A 324 1.70 14.11 -2.86
N ALA A 325 2.42 14.20 -1.75
CA ALA A 325 3.85 13.91 -1.73
C ALA A 325 4.28 13.21 -0.45
N VAL A 326 5.29 12.34 -0.56
CA VAL A 326 6.02 11.74 0.55
C VAL A 326 7.49 12.10 0.38
N PHE A 327 8.02 12.81 1.37
CA PHE A 327 9.43 13.20 1.44
C PHE A 327 10.14 12.24 2.38
N TYR A 328 10.99 11.40 1.83
CA TYR A 328 11.80 10.46 2.59
C TYR A 328 12.98 11.15 3.28
N PRO A 329 13.70 10.48 4.18
CA PRO A 329 14.90 11.07 4.77
C PRO A 329 15.87 11.58 3.68
N GLU A 330 16.52 12.73 3.93
CA GLU A 330 17.44 13.40 2.99
C GLU A 330 16.80 14.07 1.76
N ALA A 331 15.48 14.12 1.68
CA ALA A 331 14.76 14.75 0.58
C ALA A 331 14.28 16.16 0.93
N PRO A 332 15.03 17.22 0.58
CA PRO A 332 14.63 18.59 0.93
C PRO A 332 13.60 19.18 -0.03
N ALA A 333 13.48 18.63 -1.26
CA ALA A 333 12.65 19.24 -2.29
C ALA A 333 12.07 18.26 -3.30
N LEU A 334 10.88 18.60 -3.77
CA LEU A 334 10.27 18.10 -5.00
C LEU A 334 10.44 19.16 -6.08
N GLU A 335 11.20 18.83 -7.14
CA GLU A 335 11.27 19.62 -8.36
C GLU A 335 10.84 18.75 -9.53
N ALA A 336 9.68 19.03 -10.08
CA ALA A 336 9.13 18.26 -11.19
C ALA A 336 8.13 19.07 -12.00
N LYS A 337 8.20 18.99 -13.32
CA LYS A 337 7.20 19.56 -14.24
C LYS A 337 6.82 21.03 -13.95
N GLY A 338 7.83 21.84 -13.56
CA GLY A 338 7.65 23.26 -13.25
C GLY A 338 7.09 23.55 -11.85
N LEU A 339 6.95 22.51 -11.02
CA LEU A 339 6.58 22.64 -9.62
C LEU A 339 7.82 22.54 -8.74
N LYS A 340 7.92 23.43 -7.76
CA LYS A 340 8.95 23.39 -6.72
C LYS A 340 8.30 23.48 -5.36
N LEU A 341 8.63 22.49 -4.51
CA LEU A 341 8.13 22.35 -3.15
C LEU A 341 9.28 21.90 -2.26
N GLU A 342 9.63 22.67 -1.24
CA GLU A 342 10.69 22.34 -0.29
C GLU A 342 10.10 22.12 1.10
N VAL A 343 10.65 21.17 1.84
CA VAL A 343 10.25 20.84 3.22
C VAL A 343 11.46 20.81 4.14
N SER A 344 11.28 21.15 5.40
CA SER A 344 12.37 21.17 6.40
C SER A 344 12.59 19.83 7.09
N ALA A 345 11.68 18.86 6.92
CA ALA A 345 11.79 17.55 7.57
C ALA A 345 11.06 16.47 6.74
N PRO A 346 11.41 15.18 6.92
CA PRO A 346 10.71 14.06 6.30
C PRO A 346 9.23 14.04 6.70
N CYS A 347 8.34 13.96 5.71
CA CYS A 347 6.90 14.07 5.96
C CYS A 347 6.07 13.47 4.82
N ALA A 348 4.80 13.20 5.12
CA ALA A 348 3.75 13.11 4.11
C ALA A 348 2.99 14.43 4.01
N LEU A 349 2.57 14.81 2.81
CA LEU A 349 1.94 16.09 2.53
C LEU A 349 0.84 15.95 1.49
N VAL A 350 -0.29 16.63 1.73
CA VAL A 350 -1.33 16.93 0.73
C VAL A 350 -1.50 18.44 0.65
N LEU A 351 -1.36 18.98 -0.54
CA LEU A 351 -1.62 20.36 -0.85
C LEU A 351 -2.82 20.42 -1.79
N ARG A 352 -3.84 21.22 -1.42
CA ARG A 352 -5.05 21.38 -2.19
C ARG A 352 -5.37 22.85 -2.38
N GLU A 353 -5.45 23.30 -3.63
CA GLU A 353 -5.87 24.63 -3.98
C GLU A 353 -7.38 24.73 -4.21
N THR A 354 -7.96 25.85 -3.84
CA THR A 354 -9.30 26.26 -4.20
C THR A 354 -9.24 27.70 -4.71
N GLU A 355 -10.36 28.25 -5.15
CA GLU A 355 -10.44 29.66 -5.59
C GLU A 355 -10.09 30.63 -4.45
N GLU A 356 -10.43 30.30 -3.21
CA GLU A 356 -10.30 31.18 -2.05
C GLU A 356 -9.01 30.94 -1.26
N ALA A 357 -8.53 29.70 -1.17
CA ALA A 357 -7.45 29.33 -0.27
C ALA A 357 -6.65 28.11 -0.78
N CYS A 358 -5.46 27.96 -0.21
CA CYS A 358 -4.69 26.72 -0.24
C CYS A 358 -4.79 26.03 1.12
N PHE A 359 -5.05 24.71 1.08
CA PHE A 359 -5.06 23.86 2.26
C PHE A 359 -3.81 22.98 2.20
N VAL A 360 -3.03 22.98 3.27
CA VAL A 360 -1.84 22.12 3.41
C VAL A 360 -2.04 21.20 4.59
N THR A 361 -2.11 19.91 4.31
CA THR A 361 -2.14 18.84 5.31
C THR A 361 -0.77 18.19 5.37
N VAL A 362 -0.16 18.11 6.55
CA VAL A 362 1.17 17.54 6.73
C VAL A 362 1.20 16.64 7.96
N ALA A 363 2.01 15.56 7.91
CA ALA A 363 2.30 14.70 9.04
C ALA A 363 3.80 14.40 9.12
N ASP A 364 4.34 14.50 10.34
CA ASP A 364 5.70 14.05 10.66
C ASP A 364 5.80 12.53 10.47
N ALA A 365 6.74 12.09 9.64
CA ALA A 365 6.92 10.68 9.33
C ALA A 365 7.69 9.90 10.41
N CYS A 366 8.46 10.59 11.23
CA CYS A 366 9.33 9.97 12.23
C CYS A 366 8.78 10.07 13.65
N MET A 367 7.70 10.82 13.88
CA MET A 367 7.15 11.17 15.19
C MET A 367 8.24 11.73 16.13
N ASP A 368 9.10 12.60 15.58
CA ASP A 368 10.22 13.19 16.33
C ASP A 368 9.71 14.17 17.36
N ALA A 369 9.86 13.82 18.64
CA ALA A 369 9.42 14.67 19.75
C ALA A 369 10.17 16.02 19.81
N SER A 370 11.33 16.15 19.15
CA SER A 370 12.07 17.42 19.06
C SER A 370 11.55 18.33 17.95
N LEU A 371 10.90 17.77 16.92
CA LEU A 371 10.36 18.52 15.78
C LEU A 371 9.06 19.22 16.18
N LYS A 372 9.07 20.53 16.26
CA LYS A 372 7.91 21.34 16.67
C LYS A 372 7.10 21.89 15.51
N GLU A 373 7.72 22.06 14.36
CA GLU A 373 7.11 22.59 13.14
C GLU A 373 7.75 21.99 11.89
N ILE A 374 7.04 21.97 10.79
CA ILE A 374 7.57 21.75 9.47
C ILE A 374 7.45 23.05 8.69
N ALA A 375 8.58 23.54 8.17
CA ALA A 375 8.59 24.65 7.22
C ALA A 375 8.44 24.12 5.80
N LEU A 376 7.58 24.79 5.02
CA LEU A 376 7.27 24.49 3.64
C LEU A 376 7.53 25.73 2.79
N LYS A 377 8.29 25.59 1.69
CA LYS A 377 8.39 26.64 0.65
C LYS A 377 7.65 26.20 -0.59
N TRP A 378 6.67 26.97 -0.99
CA TRP A 378 5.86 26.67 -2.16
C TRP A 378 5.41 27.95 -2.87
N ASN A 379 5.62 28.03 -4.17
CA ASN A 379 5.27 29.20 -5.00
C ASN A 379 5.73 30.55 -4.39
N GLY A 380 6.95 30.57 -3.86
CA GLY A 380 7.53 31.76 -3.23
C GLY A 380 6.99 32.11 -1.86
N ARG A 381 6.11 31.27 -1.27
CA ARG A 381 5.60 31.44 0.07
C ARG A 381 6.35 30.55 1.05
N ASP A 382 6.70 31.11 2.20
CA ASP A 382 7.23 30.37 3.35
C ASP A 382 6.09 30.10 4.33
N ILE A 383 5.78 28.83 4.55
CA ILE A 383 4.68 28.39 5.40
C ILE A 383 5.26 27.59 6.56
N ARG A 384 4.93 27.95 7.79
CA ARG A 384 5.36 27.20 8.99
C ARG A 384 4.12 26.52 9.59
N ILE A 385 4.20 25.24 9.79
CA ILE A 385 3.11 24.39 10.29
C ILE A 385 3.52 23.81 11.62
N ALA A 386 2.90 24.26 12.71
CA ALA A 386 3.11 23.70 14.03
C ALA A 386 2.58 22.27 14.09
N LEU A 387 3.38 21.36 14.61
CA LEU A 387 3.05 19.93 14.70
C LEU A 387 2.43 19.58 16.06
N PRO A 388 1.51 18.62 16.11
CA PRO A 388 1.03 18.03 17.35
C PRO A 388 2.16 17.40 18.15
N GLN A 389 2.07 17.48 19.46
CA GLN A 389 3.12 17.02 20.38
C GLN A 389 2.61 15.94 21.32
N GLY A 390 3.54 15.22 21.95
CA GLY A 390 3.24 14.21 22.95
C GLY A 390 2.49 13.03 22.33
N MET A 391 1.37 12.62 22.94
CA MET A 391 0.58 11.49 22.45
C MET A 391 -0.05 11.69 21.08
N TYR A 392 0.03 12.89 20.52
CA TYR A 392 -0.49 13.22 19.19
C TYR A 392 0.60 13.44 18.14
N SER A 393 1.88 13.15 18.47
CA SER A 393 2.96 13.18 17.47
C SER A 393 2.62 12.25 16.30
N GLY A 394 2.86 12.72 15.06
CA GLY A 394 2.48 11.99 13.84
C GLY A 394 1.03 12.16 13.37
N LYS A 395 0.15 12.80 14.20
CA LYS A 395 -1.19 13.17 13.74
C LYS A 395 -1.10 14.25 12.66
N PRO A 396 -1.82 14.12 11.52
CA PRO A 396 -1.80 15.15 10.49
C PRO A 396 -2.43 16.46 10.98
N VAL A 397 -1.88 17.56 10.48
CA VAL A 397 -2.40 18.92 10.68
C VAL A 397 -2.71 19.53 9.34
N THR A 398 -3.88 20.17 9.25
CA THR A 398 -4.27 20.96 8.09
C THR A 398 -4.27 22.44 8.44
N VAL A 399 -3.56 23.24 7.66
CA VAL A 399 -3.62 24.71 7.71
C VAL A 399 -4.27 25.26 6.46
N ARG A 400 -5.05 26.33 6.65
CA ARG A 400 -5.65 27.11 5.56
C ARG A 400 -4.79 28.36 5.36
N ILE A 401 -4.51 28.68 4.12
CA ILE A 401 -3.73 29.84 3.69
C ILE A 401 -4.58 30.59 2.68
N ASP A 402 -5.07 31.74 3.04
CA ASP A 402 -5.87 32.60 2.16
C ASP A 402 -4.99 33.14 1.01
N ARG A 403 -5.59 33.33 -0.15
CA ARG A 403 -4.92 33.85 -1.36
C ARG A 403 -4.63 35.32 -1.29
#